data_abe18ea8581301bd726f022a49ab3982
#
_entry.id   abe18ea8581301bd726f022a49ab3982
#
_cell.length_a   1.000
_cell.length_b   1.000
_cell.length_c   1.000
_cell.angle_alpha   90.00
_cell.angle_beta   90.00
_cell.angle_gamma   90.00
#
_symmetry.space_group_name_H-M   'P 1'
#
loop_
_entity.id
_entity.type
_entity.pdbx_description
1 polymer ?
#
loop_
_entity_poly.entity_id
_entity_poly.type
_entity_poly.pdbx_seq_one_letter_code
_entity_poly.pdbx_strand_id
1 'polypeptide(L)' 'MFTKILIANRGEIACRVAATAARLGIKTVAVYSDADAQAKHVASCDEAVHIGGSAPKDSYLRWERILEAAQATGA' A
#
# COMPACT_ATOMS: atom_id res chain seq x y z
N MET A 1 12.66 11.17 -10.98
CA MET A 1 12.53 9.98 -10.14
C MET A 1 11.33 10.13 -9.21
N PHE A 2 10.67 9.03 -8.88
CA PHE A 2 9.54 9.08 -7.94
C PHE A 2 10.02 9.40 -6.54
N THR A 3 9.27 10.23 -5.83
CA THR A 3 9.53 10.53 -4.42
C THR A 3 8.64 9.74 -3.48
N LYS A 4 7.49 9.28 -3.97
CA LYS A 4 6.54 8.49 -3.21
C LYS A 4 5.82 7.52 -4.16
N ILE A 5 5.74 6.26 -3.78
CA ILE A 5 5.03 5.23 -4.55
C ILE A 5 3.98 4.55 -3.70
N LEU A 6 2.90 4.11 -4.34
CA LEU A 6 1.87 3.30 -3.69
C LEU A 6 2.11 1.85 -4.04
N ILE A 7 2.07 0.98 -3.03
CA ILE A 7 2.27 -0.46 -3.20
C ILE A 7 0.92 -1.14 -3.07
N ALA A 8 0.38 -1.62 -4.19
CA ALA A 8 -0.92 -2.28 -4.22
C ALA A 8 -0.85 -3.78 -3.93
N ASN A 9 0.35 -4.32 -3.72
CA ASN A 9 0.56 -5.72 -3.38
C ASN A 9 0.43 -5.95 -1.88
N ARG A 10 0.31 -7.22 -1.50
CA ARG A 10 0.18 -7.67 -0.11
C ARG A 10 1.36 -8.55 0.27
N GLY A 11 1.52 -8.77 1.59
CA GLY A 11 2.41 -9.78 2.11
C GLY A 11 3.88 -9.54 1.77
N GLU A 12 4.59 -10.62 1.48
CA GLU A 12 6.04 -10.59 1.28
C GLU A 12 6.47 -9.71 0.11
N ILE A 13 5.71 -9.74 -0.99
CA ILE A 13 6.02 -8.92 -2.16
C ILE A 13 5.99 -7.44 -1.78
N ALA A 14 4.95 -7.02 -1.08
CA ALA A 14 4.84 -5.64 -0.62
C ALA A 14 5.99 -5.26 0.31
N CYS A 15 6.37 -6.14 1.23
CA CYS A 15 7.49 -5.90 2.14
C CYS A 15 8.82 -5.74 1.40
N ARG A 16 9.06 -6.56 0.36
CA ARG A 16 10.28 -6.46 -0.45
C ARG A 16 10.36 -5.15 -1.21
N VAL A 17 9.24 -4.73 -1.80
CA VAL A 17 9.19 -3.46 -2.54
C VAL A 17 9.43 -2.30 -1.58
N ALA A 18 8.80 -2.33 -0.41
CA ALA A 18 8.98 -1.30 0.61
C ALA A 18 10.43 -1.20 1.06
N ALA A 19 11.10 -2.33 1.30
CA ALA A 19 12.50 -2.35 1.71
C ALA A 19 13.43 -1.77 0.62
N THR A 20 13.19 -2.12 -0.64
CA THR A 20 13.97 -1.59 -1.75
C THR A 20 13.75 -0.09 -1.92
N ALA A 21 12.50 0.36 -1.83
CA ALA A 21 12.16 1.78 -1.92
C ALA A 21 12.85 2.58 -0.81
N ALA A 22 12.86 2.06 0.42
CA ALA A 22 13.52 2.71 1.55
C ALA A 22 15.02 2.89 1.28
N ARG A 23 15.68 1.89 0.71
CA ARG A 23 17.11 1.99 0.35
C ARG A 23 17.36 3.04 -0.72
N LEU A 24 16.38 3.31 -1.58
CA LEU A 24 16.48 4.31 -2.64
C LEU A 24 16.00 5.70 -2.18
N GLY A 25 15.58 5.83 -0.93
CA GLY A 25 15.08 7.11 -0.42
C GLY A 25 13.68 7.47 -0.91
N ILE A 26 12.91 6.49 -1.37
CA ILE A 26 11.54 6.68 -1.86
C ILE A 26 10.57 6.34 -0.74
N LYS A 27 9.63 7.24 -0.46
CA LYS A 27 8.55 6.98 0.51
C LYS A 27 7.52 6.02 -0.06
N THR A 28 6.90 5.23 0.82
CA THR A 28 5.95 4.21 0.40
C THR A 28 4.60 4.38 1.08
N VAL A 29 3.55 4.04 0.34
CA VAL A 29 2.17 4.01 0.82
C VAL A 29 1.66 2.60 0.65
N ALA A 30 1.24 1.96 1.75
CA ALA A 30 0.57 0.66 1.70
C ALA A 30 -0.94 0.87 1.60
N VAL A 31 -1.63 -0.05 0.94
CA VAL A 31 -3.08 -0.14 1.00
C VAL A 31 -3.44 -1.42 1.73
N TYR A 32 -4.53 -1.42 2.47
CA TYR A 32 -4.93 -2.58 3.25
C TYR A 32 -6.44 -2.71 3.38
N SER A 33 -6.88 -3.97 3.45
CA SER A 33 -8.26 -4.32 3.76
C SER A 33 -8.43 -4.48 5.26
N ASP A 34 -9.67 -4.65 5.73
CA ASP A 34 -9.96 -4.88 7.15
C ASP A 34 -9.13 -6.03 7.73
N ALA A 35 -8.98 -7.13 6.98
CA ALA A 35 -8.24 -8.30 7.44
C ALA A 35 -6.74 -8.04 7.60
N ASP A 36 -6.20 -7.08 6.86
CA ASP A 36 -4.77 -6.81 6.82
C ASP A 36 -4.33 -5.60 7.64
N ALA A 37 -5.21 -5.03 8.47
CA ALA A 37 -4.91 -3.82 9.24
C ALA A 37 -3.65 -3.94 10.10
N GLN A 38 -3.33 -5.16 10.57
CA GLN A 38 -2.14 -5.43 11.39
C GLN A 38 -1.05 -6.15 10.60
N ALA A 39 -1.17 -6.23 9.29
CA ALA A 39 -0.21 -6.97 8.47
C ALA A 39 1.15 -6.29 8.44
N LYS A 40 2.20 -7.10 8.26
CA LYS A 40 3.57 -6.62 8.26
C LYS A 40 3.84 -5.59 7.15
N HIS A 41 3.24 -5.76 5.97
CA HIS A 41 3.47 -4.82 4.87
C HIS A 41 2.94 -3.42 5.20
N VAL A 42 1.89 -3.33 6.01
CA VAL A 42 1.35 -2.05 6.46
C VAL A 42 2.38 -1.34 7.35
N ALA A 43 2.95 -2.08 8.31
CA ALA A 43 3.97 -1.54 9.21
C ALA A 43 5.28 -1.20 8.50
N SER A 44 5.56 -1.83 7.36
CA SER A 44 6.80 -1.63 6.60
C SER A 44 6.80 -0.38 5.73
N CYS A 45 5.66 0.26 5.53
CA CYS A 45 5.53 1.44 4.69
C CYS A 45 5.44 2.72 5.52
N ASP A 46 5.72 3.86 4.88
CA ASP A 46 5.67 5.16 5.56
C ASP A 46 4.25 5.62 5.85
N GLU A 47 3.32 5.30 4.95
CA GLU A 47 1.91 5.64 5.09
C GLU A 47 1.06 4.43 4.76
N ALA A 48 -0.18 4.41 5.23
CA ALA A 48 -1.10 3.31 4.95
C ALA A 48 -2.52 3.87 4.78
N VAL A 49 -3.26 3.31 3.82
CA VAL A 49 -4.64 3.73 3.52
C VAL A 49 -5.54 2.51 3.50
N HIS A 50 -6.62 2.56 4.26
CA HIS A 50 -7.66 1.53 4.25
C HIS A 50 -8.45 1.61 2.95
N ILE A 51 -8.65 0.47 2.27
CA ILE A 51 -9.30 0.45 0.96
C ILE A 51 -10.59 -0.36 0.90
N GLY A 52 -11.00 -1.04 1.96
CA GLY A 52 -12.28 -1.74 1.98
C GLY A 52 -12.32 -2.99 2.82
N GLY A 53 -13.35 -3.80 2.60
CA GLY A 53 -13.58 -5.02 3.36
C GLY A 53 -12.57 -6.12 3.11
N SER A 54 -12.67 -7.22 3.86
CA SER A 54 -11.68 -8.28 3.86
C SER A 54 -11.62 -9.08 2.55
N ALA A 55 -12.74 -9.18 1.82
CA ALA A 55 -12.73 -9.89 0.53
C ALA A 55 -11.96 -9.07 -0.52
N PRO A 56 -11.08 -9.71 -1.32
CA PRO A 56 -10.31 -8.97 -2.33
C PRO A 56 -11.16 -8.14 -3.28
N LYS A 57 -12.35 -8.63 -3.65
CA LYS A 57 -13.27 -7.88 -4.53
C LYS A 57 -13.76 -6.57 -3.91
N ASP A 58 -13.70 -6.44 -2.58
CA ASP A 58 -14.14 -5.25 -1.85
C ASP A 58 -12.97 -4.34 -1.48
N SER A 59 -11.75 -4.69 -1.87
CA SER A 59 -10.55 -3.94 -1.52
C SER A 59 -9.51 -3.96 -2.66
N TYR A 60 -8.62 -4.92 -2.67
CA TYR A 60 -7.49 -4.95 -3.62
C TYR A 60 -7.90 -5.03 -5.09
N LEU A 61 -9.03 -5.62 -5.40
CA LEU A 61 -9.54 -5.68 -6.78
C LEU A 61 -10.40 -4.46 -7.15
N ARG A 62 -10.59 -3.54 -6.23
CA ARG A 62 -11.31 -2.29 -6.47
C ARG A 62 -10.29 -1.21 -6.84
N TRP A 63 -9.96 -1.14 -8.14
CA TRP A 63 -8.96 -0.20 -8.64
C TRP A 63 -9.28 1.26 -8.31
N GLU A 64 -10.58 1.64 -8.22
CA GLU A 64 -11.01 2.98 -7.84
C GLU A 64 -10.53 3.34 -6.44
N ARG A 65 -10.55 2.39 -5.51
CA ARG A 65 -10.08 2.62 -4.14
C ARG A 65 -8.58 2.84 -4.10
N ILE A 66 -7.84 2.09 -4.93
CA ILE A 66 -6.39 2.22 -5.02
C ILE A 66 -6.03 3.56 -5.64
N LEU A 67 -6.74 3.98 -6.69
CA LEU A 67 -6.52 5.28 -7.32
C LEU A 67 -6.81 6.43 -6.36
N GLU A 68 -7.91 6.34 -5.59
CA GLU A 68 -8.23 7.34 -4.57
C GLU A 68 -7.11 7.44 -3.52
N ALA A 69 -6.58 6.30 -3.07
CA ALA A 69 -5.49 6.28 -2.11
C ALA A 69 -4.23 6.95 -2.68
N ALA A 70 -3.91 6.70 -3.93
CA ALA A 70 -2.77 7.33 -4.59
C ALA A 70 -2.95 8.85 -4.68
N GLN A 71 -4.14 9.31 -5.05
CA GLN A 71 -4.45 10.73 -5.15
C GLN A 71 -4.41 11.41 -3.78
N ALA A 72 -4.98 10.78 -2.77
CA ALA A 72 -5.03 11.34 -1.42
C ALA A 72 -3.66 11.47 -0.77
N THR A 73 -2.71 10.58 -1.09
CA THR A 73 -1.38 10.57 -0.50
C THR A 73 -0.33 11.26 -1.37
N GLY A 74 -0.65 11.60 -2.60
CA GLY A 74 0.29 12.21 -3.53
C GLY A 74 1.28 11.23 -4.16
N ALA A 75 0.96 9.95 -4.11
CA ALA A 75 1.80 8.92 -4.70
C ALA A 75 1.75 8.93 -6.23
#